data_db0fa65fb286fabe59c60c5177f4638d
#
_entry.id   db0fa65fb286fabe59c60c5177f4638d
#
_cell.length_a   1.000
_cell.length_b   1.000
_cell.length_c   1.000
_cell.angle_alpha   90.00
_cell.angle_beta   90.00
_cell.angle_gamma   90.00
#
_symmetry.space_group_name_H-M   'P 1'
#
loop_
_entity.id
_entity.type
_entity.pdbx_description
1 polymer ?
#
loop_
_entity_poly.entity_id
_entity_poly.type
_entity_poly.pdbx_seq_one_letter_code
_entity_poly.pdbx_strand_id
1 'polypeptide(L)'
;MSQVQLRSITAEEMRIGAAGVTPLPVEQSAIWEQYEAVEGRKLWGRLEYCEEGKRIALVALYEYSMRGARYLWAKHGPVWLKEATPARERAFRDALARYVREKDSSVVFIRLHATFSADDLRDVMQIITYDRTVIIRSHGGDEEKILADMTKEGRRQLRRSRKALAQVETSIADEREAAAQDFSEYYEVLKETAQRDGFHPHPPEVYATMLKVLGEQHSHLYVLRVDGKVAAWNLILVNDRQAECYYGATTALARKLGAM
;
A
#
# COMPACT_ATOMS: atom_id res chain seq x y z
N MET A 1 22.31 -26.04 12.22
CA MET A 1 21.70 -24.97 11.40
C MET A 1 20.25 -25.32 11.23
N SER A 2 19.33 -24.43 11.60
CA SER A 2 17.89 -24.65 11.42
C SER A 2 17.60 -24.88 9.92
N GLN A 3 16.83 -25.91 9.60
CA GLN A 3 16.47 -26.20 8.22
C GLN A 3 15.52 -25.09 7.72
N VAL A 4 16.05 -24.22 6.86
CA VAL A 4 15.30 -23.15 6.19
C VAL A 4 14.86 -23.64 4.82
N GLN A 5 13.59 -23.43 4.47
CA GLN A 5 13.02 -23.84 3.20
C GLN A 5 12.10 -22.77 2.62
N LEU A 6 12.23 -22.52 1.30
CA LEU A 6 11.28 -21.77 0.50
C LEU A 6 10.56 -22.74 -0.45
N ARG A 7 9.24 -22.63 -0.53
CA ARG A 7 8.46 -23.37 -1.53
C ARG A 7 7.40 -22.49 -2.18
N SER A 8 7.08 -22.82 -3.42
CA SER A 8 6.01 -22.14 -4.14
C SER A 8 4.65 -22.53 -3.57
N ILE A 9 3.77 -21.55 -3.48
CA ILE A 9 2.39 -21.67 -3.02
C ILE A 9 1.42 -20.97 -3.97
N THR A 10 0.16 -21.36 -3.90
CA THR A 10 -0.94 -20.70 -4.62
C THR A 10 -1.40 -19.43 -3.91
N ALA A 11 -2.21 -18.60 -4.58
CA ALA A 11 -2.85 -17.45 -3.97
C ALA A 11 -3.76 -17.83 -2.79
N GLU A 12 -4.47 -18.97 -2.93
CA GLU A 12 -5.37 -19.47 -1.88
C GLU A 12 -4.58 -19.99 -0.67
N GLU A 13 -3.49 -20.69 -0.87
CA GLU A 13 -2.61 -21.13 0.23
C GLU A 13 -1.99 -19.94 0.96
N MET A 14 -1.67 -18.84 0.24
CA MET A 14 -1.18 -17.61 0.83
C MET A 14 -2.27 -16.94 1.69
N ARG A 15 -3.49 -16.83 1.16
CA ARG A 15 -4.66 -16.27 1.87
C ARG A 15 -4.97 -17.07 3.14
N ILE A 16 -5.07 -18.39 3.03
CA ILE A 16 -5.31 -19.28 4.18
C ILE A 16 -4.18 -19.17 5.19
N GLY A 17 -2.93 -19.09 4.72
CA GLY A 17 -1.75 -19.00 5.59
C GLY A 17 -1.69 -17.73 6.43
N ALA A 18 -2.19 -16.62 5.92
CA ALA A 18 -2.27 -15.36 6.65
C ALA A 18 -3.51 -15.26 7.56
N ALA A 19 -4.58 -15.98 7.21
CA ALA A 19 -5.88 -15.87 7.87
C ALA A 19 -5.78 -16.10 9.39
N GLY A 20 -6.37 -15.19 10.16
CA GLY A 20 -6.39 -15.24 11.64
C GLY A 20 -5.04 -14.92 12.31
N VAL A 21 -3.96 -14.74 11.54
CA VAL A 21 -2.61 -14.42 12.07
C VAL A 21 -2.30 -12.94 11.85
N THR A 22 -2.31 -12.50 10.59
CA THR A 22 -1.98 -11.13 10.21
C THR A 22 -2.83 -10.72 9.00
N PRO A 23 -3.24 -9.46 8.87
CA PRO A 23 -3.87 -8.98 7.65
C PRO A 23 -2.93 -9.15 6.47
N LEU A 24 -3.46 -9.61 5.34
CA LEU A 24 -2.71 -9.70 4.09
C LEU A 24 -2.78 -8.33 3.38
N PRO A 25 -1.66 -7.61 3.16
CA PRO A 25 -1.67 -6.39 2.37
C PRO A 25 -2.26 -6.64 0.99
N VAL A 26 -2.94 -5.66 0.43
CA VAL A 26 -3.58 -5.80 -0.89
C VAL A 26 -2.57 -6.19 -1.97
N GLU A 27 -1.35 -5.66 -1.90
CA GLU A 27 -0.27 -5.96 -2.85
C GLU A 27 0.28 -7.38 -2.75
N GLN A 28 -0.07 -8.08 -1.69
CA GLN A 28 0.29 -9.48 -1.50
C GLN A 28 -0.89 -10.42 -1.78
N SER A 29 -2.05 -9.87 -2.18
CA SER A 29 -3.29 -10.61 -2.45
C SER A 29 -3.43 -11.05 -3.91
N ALA A 30 -4.46 -11.88 -4.19
CA ALA A 30 -4.77 -12.34 -5.55
C ALA A 30 -5.31 -11.21 -6.45
N ILE A 31 -6.03 -10.25 -5.88
CA ILE A 31 -6.60 -9.14 -6.68
C ILE A 31 -5.48 -8.22 -7.19
N TRP A 32 -4.39 -8.07 -6.44
CA TRP A 32 -3.25 -7.29 -6.88
C TRP A 32 -2.56 -7.87 -8.12
N GLU A 33 -2.54 -9.19 -8.25
CA GLU A 33 -2.03 -9.85 -9.46
C GLU A 33 -2.82 -9.42 -10.70
N GLN A 34 -4.15 -9.29 -10.59
CA GLN A 34 -4.98 -8.82 -11.70
C GLN A 34 -4.64 -7.37 -12.07
N TYR A 35 -4.42 -6.51 -11.07
CA TYR A 35 -3.99 -5.12 -11.31
C TYR A 35 -2.61 -5.08 -11.98
N GLU A 36 -1.63 -5.80 -11.45
CA GLU A 36 -0.27 -5.85 -12.02
C GLU A 36 -0.28 -6.39 -13.46
N ALA A 37 -1.16 -7.36 -13.77
CA ALA A 37 -1.29 -7.91 -15.12
C ALA A 37 -1.83 -6.88 -16.12
N VAL A 38 -2.81 -6.05 -15.74
CA VAL A 38 -3.31 -4.95 -16.59
C VAL A 38 -2.23 -3.89 -16.81
N GLU A 39 -1.38 -3.65 -15.81
CA GLU A 39 -0.21 -2.76 -15.92
C GLU A 39 0.97 -3.39 -16.67
N GLY A 40 0.78 -4.57 -17.27
CA GLY A 40 1.80 -5.27 -18.06
C GLY A 40 2.89 -5.95 -17.23
N ARG A 41 2.71 -6.09 -15.93
CA ARG A 41 3.65 -6.76 -15.03
C ARG A 41 3.17 -8.17 -14.70
N LYS A 42 4.11 -9.05 -14.40
CA LYS A 42 3.82 -10.48 -14.17
C LYS A 42 4.13 -10.87 -12.72
N LEU A 43 3.31 -11.75 -12.18
CA LEU A 43 3.67 -12.49 -10.99
C LEU A 43 4.85 -13.41 -11.32
N TRP A 44 5.99 -13.23 -10.64
CA TRP A 44 7.11 -14.15 -10.71
C TRP A 44 6.85 -15.40 -9.86
N GLY A 45 6.27 -15.23 -8.68
CA GLY A 45 5.88 -16.33 -7.81
C GLY A 45 5.38 -15.90 -6.45
N ARG A 46 4.67 -16.83 -5.81
CA ARG A 46 4.31 -16.77 -4.40
C ARG A 46 5.07 -17.83 -3.64
N LEU A 47 5.67 -17.44 -2.54
CA LEU A 47 6.51 -18.32 -1.74
C LEU A 47 6.08 -18.28 -0.27
N GLU A 48 6.20 -19.42 0.39
CA GLU A 48 6.26 -19.47 1.85
C GLU A 48 7.69 -19.74 2.30
N TYR A 49 8.05 -19.11 3.40
CA TYR A 49 9.30 -19.31 4.10
C TYR A 49 9.04 -20.10 5.38
N CYS A 50 9.74 -21.21 5.53
CA CYS A 50 9.61 -22.12 6.67
C CYS A 50 10.94 -22.26 7.42
N GLU A 51 10.86 -22.32 8.74
CA GLU A 51 11.94 -22.72 9.65
C GLU A 51 11.53 -23.98 10.40
N GLU A 52 12.32 -25.03 10.34
CA GLU A 52 12.02 -26.32 11.02
C GLU A 52 10.61 -26.84 10.71
N GLY A 53 10.17 -26.73 9.46
CA GLY A 53 8.87 -27.17 9.00
C GLY A 53 7.70 -26.25 9.39
N LYS A 54 7.94 -25.16 10.12
CA LYS A 54 6.91 -24.19 10.49
C LYS A 54 6.92 -23.00 9.53
N ARG A 55 5.75 -22.60 9.06
CA ARG A 55 5.55 -21.42 8.23
C ARG A 55 5.83 -20.15 9.02
N ILE A 56 6.72 -19.30 8.54
CA ILE A 56 7.22 -18.11 9.22
C ILE A 56 6.83 -16.83 8.47
N ALA A 57 6.90 -16.84 7.14
CA ALA A 57 6.52 -15.70 6.33
C ALA A 57 5.97 -16.14 4.96
N LEU A 58 5.26 -15.21 4.32
CA LEU A 58 4.70 -15.36 2.97
C LEU A 58 5.19 -14.19 2.11
N VAL A 59 5.38 -14.41 0.81
CA VAL A 59 5.78 -13.33 -0.10
C VAL A 59 5.26 -13.58 -1.51
N ALA A 60 4.66 -12.55 -2.12
CA ALA A 60 4.38 -12.48 -3.55
C ALA A 60 5.37 -11.53 -4.20
N LEU A 61 5.98 -11.96 -5.29
CA LEU A 61 7.01 -11.24 -6.03
C LEU A 61 6.54 -10.98 -7.45
N TYR A 62 6.63 -9.72 -7.88
CA TYR A 62 6.25 -9.30 -9.22
C TYR A 62 7.47 -8.83 -10.00
N GLU A 63 7.44 -9.05 -11.32
CA GLU A 63 8.49 -8.66 -12.23
C GLU A 63 8.39 -7.18 -12.60
N TYR A 64 9.51 -6.48 -12.47
CA TYR A 64 9.68 -5.09 -12.88
C TYR A 64 10.94 -4.95 -13.71
N SER A 65 10.99 -3.87 -14.49
CA SER A 65 12.20 -3.51 -15.21
C SER A 65 12.51 -2.02 -15.04
N MET A 66 13.78 -1.70 -14.98
CA MET A 66 14.28 -0.34 -14.92
C MET A 66 15.60 -0.24 -15.68
N ARG A 67 15.65 0.65 -16.69
CA ARG A 67 16.84 0.85 -17.53
C ARG A 67 17.41 -0.45 -18.11
N GLY A 68 16.52 -1.37 -18.50
CA GLY A 68 16.89 -2.69 -19.02
C GLY A 68 17.26 -3.73 -17.98
N ALA A 69 17.37 -3.39 -16.71
CA ALA A 69 17.59 -4.34 -15.62
C ALA A 69 16.25 -4.89 -15.13
N ARG A 70 16.15 -6.21 -15.03
CA ARG A 70 14.96 -6.92 -14.53
C ARG A 70 15.14 -7.19 -13.04
N TYR A 71 14.11 -6.86 -12.24
CA TYR A 71 14.13 -7.05 -10.81
C TYR A 71 12.78 -7.55 -10.30
N LEU A 72 12.76 -8.09 -9.09
CA LEU A 72 11.54 -8.50 -8.42
C LEU A 72 11.17 -7.50 -7.32
N TRP A 73 9.89 -7.23 -7.17
CA TRP A 73 9.40 -6.39 -6.09
C TRP A 73 8.28 -7.09 -5.32
N ALA A 74 8.47 -7.20 -4.01
CA ALA A 74 7.44 -7.58 -3.05
C ALA A 74 6.96 -6.32 -2.32
N LYS A 75 5.97 -5.63 -2.88
CA LYS A 75 5.35 -4.48 -2.19
C LYS A 75 4.72 -4.97 -0.90
N HIS A 76 4.99 -4.29 0.23
CA HIS A 76 4.54 -4.68 1.58
C HIS A 76 4.84 -6.15 1.96
N GLY A 77 5.77 -6.78 1.27
CA GLY A 77 6.24 -8.13 1.58
C GLY A 77 7.70 -8.14 2.05
N PRO A 78 8.11 -9.13 2.85
CA PRO A 78 7.35 -10.32 3.24
C PRO A 78 6.27 -10.06 4.31
N VAL A 79 5.23 -10.88 4.29
CA VAL A 79 4.17 -10.89 5.30
C VAL A 79 4.58 -11.85 6.41
N TRP A 80 4.89 -11.32 7.58
CA TRP A 80 5.38 -12.11 8.70
C TRP A 80 4.22 -12.75 9.49
N LEU A 81 4.26 -14.07 9.62
CA LEU A 81 3.32 -14.85 10.43
C LEU A 81 3.84 -15.10 11.85
N LYS A 82 5.11 -14.88 12.06
CA LYS A 82 5.80 -14.89 13.35
C LYS A 82 6.59 -13.60 13.46
N GLU A 83 6.87 -13.17 14.67
CA GLU A 83 7.64 -11.95 14.94
C GLU A 83 8.92 -11.92 14.10
N ALA A 84 9.07 -10.83 13.35
CA ALA A 84 10.31 -10.54 12.64
C ALA A 84 11.40 -10.17 13.64
N THR A 85 12.58 -10.79 13.48
CA THR A 85 13.79 -10.40 14.19
C THR A 85 14.89 -10.11 13.18
N PRO A 86 15.92 -9.31 13.51
CA PRO A 86 17.03 -9.04 12.59
C PRO A 86 17.64 -10.32 12.00
N ALA A 87 17.85 -11.34 12.83
CA ALA A 87 18.45 -12.62 12.41
C ALA A 87 17.51 -13.40 11.47
N ARG A 88 16.19 -13.45 11.77
CA ARG A 88 15.20 -14.13 10.95
C ARG A 88 15.02 -13.44 9.61
N GLU A 89 14.94 -12.11 9.62
CA GLU A 89 14.81 -11.34 8.39
C GLU A 89 16.05 -11.49 7.50
N ARG A 90 17.25 -11.51 8.07
CA ARG A 90 18.49 -11.81 7.35
C ARG A 90 18.47 -13.21 6.73
N ALA A 91 18.11 -14.24 7.51
CA ALA A 91 18.01 -15.61 7.02
C ALA A 91 16.98 -15.76 5.88
N PHE A 92 15.86 -15.07 5.98
CA PHE A 92 14.86 -14.99 4.90
C PHE A 92 15.45 -14.38 3.63
N ARG A 93 16.11 -13.23 3.72
CA ARG A 93 16.71 -12.56 2.55
C ARG A 93 17.78 -13.43 1.89
N ASP A 94 18.65 -14.06 2.67
CA ASP A 94 19.69 -14.96 2.17
C ASP A 94 19.09 -16.19 1.46
N ALA A 95 18.03 -16.77 2.03
CA ALA A 95 17.33 -17.89 1.40
C ALA A 95 16.62 -17.45 0.11
N LEU A 96 15.92 -16.30 0.12
CA LEU A 96 15.22 -15.78 -1.03
C LEU A 96 16.18 -15.45 -2.19
N ALA A 97 17.29 -14.78 -1.88
CA ALA A 97 18.30 -14.44 -2.88
C ALA A 97 18.89 -15.69 -3.57
N ARG A 98 19.17 -16.74 -2.80
CA ARG A 98 19.63 -18.03 -3.36
C ARG A 98 18.57 -18.67 -4.22
N TYR A 99 17.34 -18.78 -3.71
CA TYR A 99 16.22 -19.39 -4.41
C TYR A 99 15.93 -18.69 -5.75
N VAL A 100 15.90 -17.37 -5.76
CA VAL A 100 15.69 -16.60 -6.98
C VAL A 100 16.84 -16.80 -7.95
N ARG A 101 18.09 -16.72 -7.51
CA ARG A 101 19.28 -16.90 -8.38
C ARG A 101 19.32 -18.28 -9.03
N GLU A 102 18.93 -19.32 -8.30
CA GLU A 102 18.84 -20.70 -8.83
C GLU A 102 17.74 -20.85 -9.87
N LYS A 103 16.60 -20.18 -9.67
CA LYS A 103 15.44 -20.27 -10.55
C LYS A 103 15.54 -19.34 -11.76
N ASP A 104 16.11 -18.14 -11.58
CA ASP A 104 16.13 -17.09 -12.57
C ASP A 104 17.35 -16.15 -12.37
N SER A 105 18.44 -16.52 -12.99
CA SER A 105 19.70 -15.77 -12.92
C SER A 105 19.66 -14.39 -13.61
N SER A 106 18.61 -14.07 -14.36
CA SER A 106 18.44 -12.78 -15.03
C SER A 106 17.92 -11.68 -14.10
N VAL A 107 17.45 -12.05 -12.91
CA VAL A 107 17.03 -11.10 -11.87
C VAL A 107 18.26 -10.45 -11.24
N VAL A 108 18.36 -9.12 -11.35
CA VAL A 108 19.53 -8.35 -10.87
C VAL A 108 19.44 -8.08 -9.37
N PHE A 109 18.25 -7.75 -8.86
CA PHE A 109 18.00 -7.52 -7.44
C PHE A 109 16.56 -7.82 -7.04
N ILE A 110 16.30 -7.91 -5.74
CA ILE A 110 14.97 -8.08 -5.16
C ILE A 110 14.70 -6.88 -4.26
N ARG A 111 13.56 -6.22 -4.43
CA ARG A 111 13.10 -5.13 -3.59
C ARG A 111 12.07 -5.65 -2.60
N LEU A 112 12.34 -5.43 -1.31
CA LEU A 112 11.52 -5.91 -0.19
C LEU A 112 11.17 -4.76 0.75
N HIS A 113 10.15 -4.97 1.55
CA HIS A 113 9.86 -4.13 2.71
C HIS A 113 10.66 -4.69 3.91
N ALA A 114 11.84 -4.12 4.17
CA ALA A 114 12.68 -4.51 5.29
C ALA A 114 12.23 -3.80 6.58
N THR A 115 12.10 -4.57 7.66
CA THR A 115 11.75 -4.03 8.99
C THR A 115 13.00 -3.51 9.71
N PHE A 116 14.14 -4.16 9.49
CA PHE A 116 15.39 -3.84 10.16
C PHE A 116 16.46 -3.40 9.17
N SER A 117 17.21 -2.35 9.54
CA SER A 117 18.41 -1.96 8.79
C SER A 117 19.50 -3.02 8.92
N ALA A 118 20.20 -3.33 7.84
CA ALA A 118 21.26 -4.34 7.80
C ALA A 118 22.28 -4.03 6.70
N ASP A 119 23.51 -4.56 6.87
CA ASP A 119 24.64 -4.34 5.97
C ASP A 119 24.52 -4.99 4.59
N ASP A 120 23.63 -5.98 4.44
CA ASP A 120 23.28 -6.63 3.16
C ASP A 120 22.25 -5.85 2.34
N LEU A 121 21.61 -4.86 2.95
CA LEU A 121 20.67 -3.99 2.24
C LEU A 121 21.41 -2.88 1.49
N ARG A 122 20.83 -2.47 0.37
CA ARG A 122 21.32 -1.34 -0.42
C ARG A 122 20.18 -0.35 -0.60
N ASP A 123 20.54 0.92 -0.57
CA ASP A 123 19.59 1.96 -0.92
C ASP A 123 19.08 1.75 -2.34
N VAL A 124 17.76 1.84 -2.50
CA VAL A 124 17.15 1.80 -3.81
C VAL A 124 17.35 3.13 -4.52
N MET A 125 17.36 3.11 -5.86
CA MET A 125 17.51 4.32 -6.67
C MET A 125 16.31 5.28 -6.54
N GLN A 126 15.20 4.82 -6.01
CA GLN A 126 14.05 5.63 -5.64
C GLN A 126 13.92 5.63 -4.11
N ILE A 127 14.01 6.80 -3.52
CA ILE A 127 13.81 6.98 -2.09
C ILE A 127 12.32 6.77 -1.80
N ILE A 128 12.01 5.81 -0.92
CA ILE A 128 10.72 5.76 -0.27
C ILE A 128 10.78 6.76 0.87
N THR A 129 9.92 7.76 0.81
CA THR A 129 9.98 8.93 1.69
C THR A 129 9.48 8.67 3.11
N TYR A 130 8.98 7.47 3.41
CA TYR A 130 8.37 7.19 4.72
C TYR A 130 9.10 6.03 5.41
N ASP A 131 9.69 6.32 6.54
CA ASP A 131 10.22 5.35 7.50
C ASP A 131 9.18 5.00 8.60
N ARG A 132 8.06 5.73 8.64
CA ARG A 132 7.00 5.58 9.63
C ARG A 132 5.63 5.77 9.02
N THR A 133 4.64 5.06 9.58
CA THR A 133 3.23 5.23 9.25
C THR A 133 2.40 5.42 10.52
N VAL A 134 1.20 5.96 10.36
CA VAL A 134 0.22 6.07 11.44
C VAL A 134 -0.81 4.97 11.28
N ILE A 135 -1.00 4.18 12.32
CA ILE A 135 -2.04 3.15 12.38
C ILE A 135 -3.20 3.68 13.20
N ILE A 136 -4.37 3.77 12.57
CA ILE A 136 -5.63 4.15 13.22
C ILE A 136 -6.44 2.87 13.46
N ARG A 137 -6.77 2.60 14.72
CA ARG A 137 -7.69 1.52 15.06
C ARG A 137 -9.11 1.99 14.82
N SER A 138 -9.86 1.26 13.98
CA SER A 138 -11.24 1.65 13.63
C SER A 138 -12.26 1.40 14.75
N HIS A 139 -11.96 0.55 15.72
CA HIS A 139 -12.86 0.18 16.82
C HIS A 139 -14.28 -0.17 16.37
N GLY A 140 -14.41 -0.76 15.17
CA GLY A 140 -15.73 -1.07 14.60
C GLY A 140 -16.54 0.17 14.21
N GLY A 141 -15.90 1.33 14.01
CA GLY A 141 -16.54 2.60 13.67
C GLY A 141 -16.92 3.44 14.90
N ASP A 142 -16.52 3.03 16.12
CA ASP A 142 -16.76 3.79 17.36
C ASP A 142 -15.90 5.07 17.39
N GLU A 143 -16.54 6.19 17.01
CA GLU A 143 -15.86 7.49 16.89
C GLU A 143 -15.24 7.96 18.21
N GLU A 144 -15.89 7.72 19.34
CA GLU A 144 -15.38 8.16 20.65
C GLU A 144 -14.07 7.45 20.99
N LYS A 145 -13.99 6.14 20.72
CA LYS A 145 -12.76 5.37 20.90
C LYS A 145 -11.67 5.78 19.93
N ILE A 146 -12.02 6.01 18.65
CA ILE A 146 -11.05 6.53 17.65
C ILE A 146 -10.48 7.87 18.14
N LEU A 147 -11.33 8.78 18.59
CA LEU A 147 -10.91 10.07 19.12
C LEU A 147 -10.06 9.94 20.41
N ALA A 148 -10.38 8.98 21.28
CA ALA A 148 -9.61 8.72 22.47
C ALA A 148 -8.17 8.28 22.17
N ASP A 149 -7.98 7.47 21.13
CA ASP A 149 -6.65 7.02 20.67
C ASP A 149 -5.81 8.15 20.03
N MET A 150 -6.45 9.20 19.56
CA MET A 150 -5.72 10.33 18.95
C MET A 150 -4.94 11.14 19.99
N THR A 151 -3.84 11.75 19.57
CA THR A 151 -3.14 12.75 20.38
C THR A 151 -4.03 13.96 20.64
N LYS A 152 -3.74 14.71 21.73
CA LYS A 152 -4.46 15.96 22.04
C LYS A 152 -4.43 16.93 20.86
N GLU A 153 -3.29 17.01 20.17
CA GLU A 153 -3.14 17.88 19.00
C GLU A 153 -4.00 17.38 17.82
N GLY A 154 -4.00 16.07 17.53
CA GLY A 154 -4.85 15.50 16.49
C GLY A 154 -6.34 15.80 16.71
N ARG A 155 -6.83 15.63 17.95
CA ARG A 155 -8.22 15.99 18.32
C ARG A 155 -8.50 17.49 18.14
N ARG A 156 -7.52 18.34 18.45
CA ARG A 156 -7.65 19.81 18.28
C ARG A 156 -7.74 20.16 16.79
N GLN A 157 -6.89 19.58 15.97
CA GLN A 157 -6.88 19.77 14.52
C GLN A 157 -8.22 19.33 13.91
N LEU A 158 -8.69 18.13 14.24
CA LEU A 158 -9.97 17.62 13.74
C LEU A 158 -11.15 18.53 14.10
N ARG A 159 -11.23 19.02 15.35
CA ARG A 159 -12.29 19.97 15.76
C ARG A 159 -12.21 21.28 14.98
N ARG A 160 -11.00 21.78 14.75
CA ARG A 160 -10.79 23.01 13.96
C ARG A 160 -11.25 22.81 12.51
N SER A 161 -10.87 21.69 11.91
CA SER A 161 -11.26 21.32 10.55
C SER A 161 -12.78 21.21 10.41
N ARG A 162 -13.44 20.46 11.30
CA ARG A 162 -14.91 20.33 11.32
C ARG A 162 -15.61 21.68 11.45
N LYS A 163 -15.09 22.57 12.31
CA LYS A 163 -15.66 23.93 12.47
C LYS A 163 -15.49 24.77 11.20
N ALA A 164 -14.35 24.68 10.52
CA ALA A 164 -14.10 25.42 9.28
C ALA A 164 -14.98 24.89 8.14
N LEU A 165 -15.10 23.58 7.98
CA LEU A 165 -15.93 22.93 6.95
C LEU A 165 -17.43 23.22 7.16
N ALA A 166 -17.88 23.36 8.39
CA ALA A 166 -19.27 23.74 8.69
C ALA A 166 -19.66 25.18 8.28
N GLN A 167 -18.70 26.02 7.85
CA GLN A 167 -18.95 27.39 7.38
C GLN A 167 -19.08 27.50 5.86
N VAL A 168 -18.90 26.41 5.13
CA VAL A 168 -18.96 26.34 3.66
C VAL A 168 -19.81 25.15 3.24
N GLU A 169 -20.38 25.22 2.03
CA GLU A 169 -21.09 24.08 1.49
C GLU A 169 -20.10 22.96 1.20
N THR A 170 -20.28 21.82 1.85
CA THR A 170 -19.39 20.67 1.70
C THR A 170 -20.16 19.37 1.57
N SER A 171 -19.60 18.43 0.79
CA SER A 171 -20.01 17.03 0.78
C SER A 171 -18.81 16.12 0.83
N ILE A 172 -18.99 14.94 1.45
CA ILE A 172 -18.00 13.85 1.43
C ILE A 172 -18.72 12.60 0.93
N ALA A 173 -18.19 12.01 -0.13
CA ALA A 173 -18.76 10.80 -0.73
C ALA A 173 -17.65 9.87 -1.20
N ASP A 174 -17.99 8.58 -1.34
CA ASP A 174 -17.17 7.64 -2.12
C ASP A 174 -17.54 7.78 -3.60
N GLU A 175 -16.64 8.36 -4.38
CA GLU A 175 -16.82 8.61 -5.81
C GLU A 175 -16.03 7.60 -6.67
N ARG A 176 -15.67 6.44 -6.13
CA ARG A 176 -14.91 5.40 -6.81
C ARG A 176 -15.44 5.08 -8.20
N GLU A 177 -16.74 4.90 -8.34
CA GLU A 177 -17.35 4.47 -9.60
C GLU A 177 -17.18 5.53 -10.70
N ALA A 178 -17.45 6.78 -10.40
CA ALA A 178 -17.25 7.89 -11.33
C ALA A 178 -15.76 8.06 -11.69
N ALA A 179 -14.88 8.01 -10.70
CA ALA A 179 -13.44 8.16 -10.87
C ALA A 179 -12.81 6.98 -11.66
N ALA A 180 -13.37 5.78 -11.55
CA ALA A 180 -12.94 4.62 -12.35
C ALA A 180 -13.29 4.75 -13.84
N GLN A 181 -14.27 5.58 -14.18
CA GLN A 181 -14.65 5.90 -15.56
C GLN A 181 -13.86 7.09 -16.10
N ASP A 182 -13.75 8.16 -15.30
CA ASP A 182 -13.01 9.37 -15.67
C ASP A 182 -12.34 9.97 -14.40
N PHE A 183 -11.02 9.92 -14.35
CA PHE A 183 -10.22 10.47 -13.26
C PHE A 183 -9.81 11.94 -13.47
N SER A 184 -10.23 12.58 -14.55
CA SER A 184 -9.73 13.90 -14.97
C SER A 184 -9.94 14.99 -13.92
N GLU A 185 -11.12 15.10 -13.31
CA GLU A 185 -11.41 16.10 -12.27
C GLU A 185 -10.55 15.92 -11.03
N TYR A 186 -10.36 14.69 -10.59
CA TYR A 186 -9.54 14.34 -9.42
C TYR A 186 -8.05 14.55 -9.70
N TYR A 187 -7.65 14.36 -10.97
CA TYR A 187 -6.28 14.55 -11.43
C TYR A 187 -5.84 16.02 -11.37
N GLU A 188 -6.75 16.98 -11.61
CA GLU A 188 -6.44 18.41 -11.46
C GLU A 188 -5.97 18.72 -10.01
N VAL A 189 -6.64 18.16 -9.01
CA VAL A 189 -6.24 18.32 -7.60
C VAL A 189 -4.89 17.65 -7.32
N LEU A 190 -4.63 16.51 -7.98
CA LEU A 190 -3.33 15.83 -7.85
C LEU A 190 -2.21 16.63 -8.50
N LYS A 191 -2.44 17.28 -9.65
CA LYS A 191 -1.45 18.17 -10.27
C LYS A 191 -1.09 19.34 -9.35
N GLU A 192 -2.08 19.96 -8.69
CA GLU A 192 -1.82 21.02 -7.71
C GLU A 192 -0.97 20.51 -6.55
N THR A 193 -1.31 19.32 -6.04
CA THR A 193 -0.53 18.65 -4.98
C THR A 193 0.90 18.35 -5.44
N ALA A 194 1.06 17.78 -6.63
CA ALA A 194 2.36 17.42 -7.18
C ALA A 194 3.26 18.63 -7.44
N GLN A 195 2.70 19.71 -7.96
CA GLN A 195 3.43 20.98 -8.16
C GLN A 195 3.93 21.55 -6.83
N ARG A 196 3.08 21.50 -5.79
CA ARG A 196 3.44 21.97 -4.45
C ARG A 196 4.55 21.15 -3.81
N ASP A 197 4.43 19.81 -3.91
CA ASP A 197 5.28 18.88 -3.17
C ASP A 197 6.48 18.40 -3.99
N GLY A 198 6.59 18.83 -5.26
CA GLY A 198 7.78 18.61 -6.10
C GLY A 198 7.92 17.19 -6.63
N PHE A 199 6.81 16.47 -6.92
CA PHE A 199 6.84 15.15 -7.52
C PHE A 199 6.11 15.10 -8.87
N HIS A 200 6.31 14.02 -9.62
CA HIS A 200 5.60 13.75 -10.86
C HIS A 200 4.56 12.63 -10.63
N PRO A 201 3.25 12.93 -10.75
CA PRO A 201 2.22 11.93 -10.59
C PRO A 201 2.21 10.97 -11.80
N HIS A 202 1.68 9.77 -11.59
CA HIS A 202 1.36 8.88 -12.71
C HIS A 202 0.25 9.49 -13.59
N PRO A 203 0.11 9.07 -14.85
CA PRO A 203 -1.02 9.48 -15.67
C PRO A 203 -2.38 9.12 -15.03
N PRO A 204 -3.46 9.88 -15.32
CA PRO A 204 -4.76 9.67 -14.68
C PRO A 204 -5.34 8.27 -14.91
N GLU A 205 -4.99 7.63 -16.03
CA GLU A 205 -5.43 6.28 -16.39
C GLU A 205 -4.95 5.23 -15.37
N VAL A 206 -3.80 5.44 -14.73
CA VAL A 206 -3.27 4.52 -13.71
C VAL A 206 -4.20 4.46 -12.49
N TYR A 207 -4.73 5.60 -12.05
CA TYR A 207 -5.64 5.69 -10.91
C TYR A 207 -7.02 5.13 -11.26
N ALA A 208 -7.55 5.49 -12.44
CA ALA A 208 -8.80 4.95 -12.94
C ALA A 208 -8.74 3.42 -13.10
N THR A 209 -7.66 2.91 -13.68
CA THR A 209 -7.43 1.46 -13.85
C THR A 209 -7.35 0.76 -12.49
N MET A 210 -6.65 1.34 -11.52
CA MET A 210 -6.56 0.80 -10.16
C MET A 210 -7.95 0.65 -9.53
N LEU A 211 -8.77 1.72 -9.55
CA LEU A 211 -10.13 1.71 -9.02
C LEU A 211 -11.03 0.69 -9.76
N LYS A 212 -10.89 0.60 -11.08
CA LYS A 212 -11.67 -0.32 -11.92
C LYS A 212 -11.33 -1.78 -11.64
N VAL A 213 -10.04 -2.12 -11.59
CA VAL A 213 -9.58 -3.50 -11.45
C VAL A 213 -9.77 -4.01 -10.02
N LEU A 214 -9.44 -3.20 -9.02
CA LEU A 214 -9.60 -3.59 -7.62
C LEU A 214 -11.08 -3.61 -7.20
N GLY A 215 -11.93 -2.80 -7.82
CA GLY A 215 -13.37 -2.80 -7.59
C GLY A 215 -13.77 -2.30 -6.19
N GLU A 216 -15.07 -2.34 -5.91
CA GLU A 216 -15.66 -1.81 -4.68
C GLU A 216 -15.24 -2.57 -3.40
N GLN A 217 -14.82 -3.82 -3.53
CA GLN A 217 -14.37 -4.60 -2.38
C GLN A 217 -12.95 -4.24 -1.92
N HIS A 218 -12.13 -3.66 -2.80
CA HIS A 218 -10.72 -3.44 -2.54
C HIS A 218 -10.25 -2.00 -2.76
N SER A 219 -11.11 -1.12 -3.28
CA SER A 219 -10.74 0.29 -3.48
C SER A 219 -11.92 1.24 -3.28
N HIS A 220 -11.63 2.39 -2.67
CA HIS A 220 -12.58 3.49 -2.47
C HIS A 220 -11.90 4.81 -2.81
N LEU A 221 -12.66 5.79 -3.29
CA LEU A 221 -12.19 7.15 -3.47
C LEU A 221 -13.07 8.10 -2.67
N TYR A 222 -12.66 8.40 -1.44
CA TYR A 222 -13.38 9.39 -0.63
C TYR A 222 -12.99 10.80 -1.06
N VAL A 223 -13.99 11.56 -1.49
CA VAL A 223 -13.84 12.90 -2.07
C VAL A 223 -14.52 13.94 -1.18
N LEU A 224 -13.82 14.97 -0.83
CA LEU A 224 -14.38 16.21 -0.26
C LEU A 224 -14.65 17.18 -1.40
N ARG A 225 -15.91 17.61 -1.55
CA ARG A 225 -16.27 18.75 -2.40
C ARG A 225 -16.57 19.98 -1.55
N VAL A 226 -16.15 21.11 -2.06
CA VAL A 226 -16.49 22.44 -1.53
C VAL A 226 -17.12 23.23 -2.65
N ASP A 227 -18.32 23.75 -2.42
CA ASP A 227 -19.14 24.45 -3.45
C ASP A 227 -19.24 23.62 -4.76
N GLY A 228 -19.46 22.30 -4.63
CA GLY A 228 -19.58 21.35 -5.71
C GLY A 228 -18.27 20.93 -6.40
N LYS A 229 -17.13 21.55 -6.11
CA LYS A 229 -15.83 21.25 -6.73
C LYS A 229 -14.99 20.32 -5.86
N VAL A 230 -14.25 19.41 -6.49
CA VAL A 230 -13.29 18.53 -5.78
C VAL A 230 -12.22 19.39 -5.10
N ALA A 231 -12.16 19.30 -3.78
CA ALA A 231 -11.19 20.05 -2.96
C ALA A 231 -10.10 19.16 -2.37
N ALA A 232 -10.44 17.91 -2.03
CA ALA A 232 -9.48 16.91 -1.58
C ALA A 232 -10.04 15.50 -1.86
N TRP A 233 -9.14 14.52 -1.96
CA TRP A 233 -9.55 13.13 -2.05
C TRP A 233 -8.48 12.19 -1.48
N ASN A 234 -8.94 11.02 -1.03
CA ASN A 234 -8.09 9.90 -0.62
C ASN A 234 -8.53 8.63 -1.34
N LEU A 235 -7.59 7.99 -2.03
CA LEU A 235 -7.75 6.66 -2.58
C LEU A 235 -7.34 5.66 -1.50
N ILE A 236 -8.30 4.90 -1.02
CA ILE A 236 -8.13 3.91 0.04
C ILE A 236 -8.14 2.52 -0.59
N LEU A 237 -7.12 1.74 -0.29
CA LEU A 237 -7.10 0.32 -0.63
C LEU A 237 -7.47 -0.51 0.58
N VAL A 238 -8.26 -1.55 0.36
CA VAL A 238 -8.78 -2.43 1.42
C VAL A 238 -8.49 -3.87 1.05
N ASN A 239 -7.92 -4.60 1.99
CA ASN A 239 -7.86 -6.05 1.89
C ASN A 239 -7.90 -6.65 3.29
N ASP A 240 -8.59 -7.81 3.43
CA ASP A 240 -8.76 -8.49 4.70
C ASP A 240 -9.35 -7.51 5.77
N ARG A 241 -8.62 -7.20 6.82
CA ARG A 241 -9.04 -6.29 7.90
C ARG A 241 -8.21 -5.01 7.95
N GLN A 242 -7.57 -4.66 6.86
CA GLN A 242 -6.70 -3.50 6.74
C GLN A 242 -7.18 -2.58 5.63
N ALA A 243 -7.18 -1.28 5.90
CA ALA A 243 -7.35 -0.23 4.92
C ALA A 243 -6.11 0.67 4.93
N GLU A 244 -5.67 1.09 3.76
CA GLU A 244 -4.50 1.93 3.57
C GLU A 244 -4.85 3.14 2.72
N CYS A 245 -4.46 4.34 3.19
CA CYS A 245 -4.49 5.54 2.37
C CYS A 245 -3.33 5.47 1.37
N TYR A 246 -3.62 5.02 0.16
CA TYR A 246 -2.62 4.69 -0.86
C TYR A 246 -2.17 5.93 -1.64
N TYR A 247 -3.13 6.78 -2.01
CA TYR A 247 -2.90 8.08 -2.63
C TYR A 247 -3.83 9.12 -2.01
N GLY A 248 -3.40 10.36 -2.03
CA GLY A 248 -4.22 11.48 -1.61
C GLY A 248 -3.81 12.78 -2.29
N ALA A 249 -4.76 13.67 -2.46
CA ALA A 249 -4.51 14.99 -3.02
C ALA A 249 -5.36 16.07 -2.36
N THR A 250 -4.82 17.28 -2.28
CA THR A 250 -5.48 18.41 -1.62
C THR A 250 -5.20 19.71 -2.33
N THR A 251 -6.23 20.50 -2.54
CA THR A 251 -6.10 21.89 -3.00
C THR A 251 -5.62 22.81 -1.87
N ALA A 252 -5.16 24.01 -2.21
CA ALA A 252 -4.85 25.07 -1.26
C ALA A 252 -6.07 25.43 -0.39
N LEU A 253 -7.27 25.41 -0.97
CA LEU A 253 -8.53 25.64 -0.25
C LEU A 253 -8.77 24.58 0.83
N ALA A 254 -8.69 23.29 0.47
CA ALA A 254 -8.88 22.21 1.43
C ALA A 254 -7.90 22.29 2.59
N ARG A 255 -6.62 22.59 2.32
CA ARG A 255 -5.61 22.77 3.38
C ARG A 255 -5.90 23.97 4.28
N LYS A 256 -6.39 25.09 3.72
CA LYS A 256 -6.81 26.26 4.51
C LYS A 256 -7.97 25.92 5.45
N LEU A 257 -8.87 25.05 5.03
CA LEU A 257 -9.97 24.52 5.84
C LEU A 257 -9.52 23.41 6.82
N GLY A 258 -8.27 22.98 6.71
CA GLY A 258 -7.72 21.90 7.55
C GLY A 258 -8.16 20.48 7.12
N ALA A 259 -8.71 20.35 5.93
CA ALA A 259 -9.06 19.06 5.33
C ALA A 259 -7.85 18.50 4.57
N MET A 260 -7.15 17.59 5.22
CA MET A 260 -5.97 16.87 4.67
C MET A 260 -6.17 15.38 4.81
#